data_00165739b98efba02bc5bd9bfbaaec4c
#
_entry.id   00165739b98efba02bc5bd9bfbaaec4c
#
_cell.length_a   1.000
_cell.length_b   1.000
_cell.length_c   1.000
_cell.angle_alpha   90.00
_cell.angle_beta   90.00
_cell.angle_gamma   90.00
#
_symmetry.space_group_name_H-M   'P 1'
#
loop_
_entity.id
_entity.type
_entity.pdbx_description
1 polymer ?
#
loop_
_entity_poly.entity_id
_entity_poly.type
_entity_poly.pdbx_seq_one_letter_code
_entity_poly.pdbx_strand_id
1 'polypeptide(L)'
;LQGQPLTLDNGQHILIGAYSESLRLMRLVGAAPEAVFLRQPLSLAFADGTGLRLPDLPPPWDALLGIAQARGWSWPEKWALLRTAAHWRLTGFQCAPMTSVAQLCTHLPQRLVQEFIEPLCLSALNTPAHEASGQVFLRVLHDSLFSGRGGSHLLLPRTDLGQVFAAPAAQWLQAHGAVLHTGRRIQQLAAQGTGWSVDGEAFDAVVLATPSTEAVRLLQPLAGAALAAWRAQAAPLRFVPIATVYAQQPQAQGAVLAAPMLALRARPEQPAQFVFDRGQLGGPAGLLAFVISTSAGSRAQLQAQVLAQARQQLGLADLVALQTVVEKRATFACTPALQRPPMAVAPGLWACGDYIDGPYPATLEGAVRSGCAVAQMLCAPGRAISAPATTG
;
A
#
# COMPACT_ATOMS: atom_id res chain seq x y z
N LEU A 1 2.89 7.22 -26.48
CA LEU A 1 4.09 7.97 -26.85
C LEU A 1 4.40 7.69 -28.32
N GLN A 2 4.67 8.72 -29.12
CA GLN A 2 4.94 8.57 -30.56
C GLN A 2 3.86 7.78 -31.34
N GLY A 3 2.57 7.99 -30.99
CA GLY A 3 1.44 7.31 -31.63
C GLY A 3 1.14 5.90 -31.13
N GLN A 4 1.92 5.36 -30.20
CA GLN A 4 1.64 4.09 -29.55
C GLN A 4 0.78 4.30 -28.28
N PRO A 5 -0.22 3.45 -28.01
CA PRO A 5 -0.98 3.51 -26.76
C PRO A 5 -0.05 3.26 -25.56
N LEU A 6 -0.22 4.07 -24.50
CA LEU A 6 0.54 3.95 -23.27
C LEU A 6 -0.40 3.51 -22.15
N THR A 7 -0.13 2.38 -21.53
CA THR A 7 -0.82 1.93 -20.33
C THR A 7 -0.18 2.60 -19.10
N LEU A 8 -0.99 3.32 -18.33
CA LEU A 8 -0.59 3.95 -17.07
C LEU A 8 -1.43 3.36 -15.95
N ASP A 9 -0.80 3.00 -14.85
CA ASP A 9 -1.49 2.61 -13.63
C ASP A 9 -2.19 3.83 -12.98
N ASN A 10 -3.25 3.60 -12.21
CA ASN A 10 -3.89 4.65 -11.42
C ASN A 10 -3.03 5.14 -10.25
N GLY A 11 -1.90 4.49 -9.98
CA GLY A 11 -0.92 4.86 -8.98
C GLY A 11 0.32 3.96 -9.09
N GLN A 12 1.45 4.45 -8.60
CA GLN A 12 2.67 3.67 -8.52
C GLN A 12 2.71 2.90 -7.21
N HIS A 13 2.71 1.58 -7.25
CA HIS A 13 2.80 0.74 -6.08
C HIS A 13 4.19 0.11 -5.93
N ILE A 14 4.59 -0.12 -4.69
CA ILE A 14 5.77 -0.90 -4.30
C ILE A 14 5.29 -2.00 -3.36
N LEU A 15 5.74 -3.23 -3.57
CA LEU A 15 5.63 -4.28 -2.58
C LEU A 15 6.97 -4.38 -1.83
N ILE A 16 6.95 -5.01 -0.67
CA ILE A 16 8.17 -5.34 0.07
C ILE A 16 8.34 -6.85 0.19
N GLY A 17 9.57 -7.28 0.42
CA GLY A 17 9.89 -8.70 0.53
C GLY A 17 9.15 -9.43 1.67
N ALA A 18 8.69 -8.69 2.67
CA ALA A 18 7.87 -9.19 3.78
C ALA A 18 6.41 -9.54 3.40
N TYR A 19 5.93 -9.19 2.20
CA TYR A 19 4.58 -9.50 1.72
C TYR A 19 4.47 -10.98 1.30
N SER A 20 4.63 -11.88 2.28
CA SER A 20 4.77 -13.32 2.08
C SER A 20 3.54 -13.96 1.46
N GLU A 21 2.32 -13.59 1.89
CA GLU A 21 1.09 -14.17 1.36
C GLU A 21 0.77 -13.66 -0.04
N SER A 22 1.00 -12.38 -0.30
CA SER A 22 0.86 -11.83 -1.65
C SER A 22 1.78 -12.53 -2.64
N LEU A 23 3.06 -12.69 -2.29
CA LEU A 23 4.04 -13.40 -3.13
C LEU A 23 3.72 -14.89 -3.27
N ARG A 24 3.18 -15.54 -2.24
CA ARG A 24 2.73 -16.94 -2.29
C ARG A 24 1.58 -17.11 -3.27
N LEU A 25 0.54 -16.25 -3.18
CA LEU A 25 -0.60 -16.31 -4.09
C LEU A 25 -0.22 -15.97 -5.53
N MET A 26 0.68 -15.01 -5.75
CA MET A 26 1.19 -14.72 -7.08
C MET A 26 1.81 -15.97 -7.73
N ARG A 27 2.66 -16.70 -7.00
CA ARG A 27 3.23 -17.96 -7.49
C ARG A 27 2.17 -19.02 -7.75
N LEU A 28 1.17 -19.15 -6.88
CA LEU A 28 0.06 -20.08 -7.02
C LEU A 28 -0.69 -19.87 -8.34
N VAL A 29 -0.93 -18.62 -8.73
CA VAL A 29 -1.68 -18.30 -9.97
C VAL A 29 -0.78 -18.17 -11.21
N GLY A 30 0.50 -18.52 -11.08
CA GLY A 30 1.44 -18.52 -12.20
C GLY A 30 2.07 -17.14 -12.51
N ALA A 31 1.80 -16.12 -11.70
CA ALA A 31 2.55 -14.89 -11.78
C ALA A 31 3.92 -15.07 -11.09
N ALA A 32 5.00 -15.03 -11.86
CA ALA A 32 6.36 -15.19 -11.34
C ALA A 32 6.87 -13.88 -10.75
N PRO A 33 6.92 -13.71 -9.40
CA PRO A 33 7.36 -12.44 -8.79
C PRO A 33 8.75 -12.01 -9.26
N GLU A 34 9.63 -12.96 -9.53
CA GLU A 34 11.01 -12.73 -9.97
C GLU A 34 11.09 -12.14 -11.40
N ALA A 35 10.07 -12.36 -12.22
CA ALA A 35 9.97 -11.80 -13.57
C ALA A 35 9.27 -10.44 -13.60
N VAL A 36 8.21 -10.29 -12.80
CA VAL A 36 7.36 -9.09 -12.84
C VAL A 36 7.82 -7.97 -11.93
N PHE A 37 8.80 -8.22 -11.03
CA PHE A 37 9.40 -7.20 -10.17
C PHE A 37 10.90 -7.06 -10.37
N LEU A 38 11.38 -5.84 -10.27
CA LEU A 38 12.76 -5.56 -9.92
C LEU A 38 12.88 -5.57 -8.40
N ARG A 39 13.61 -6.54 -7.86
CA ARG A 39 13.87 -6.65 -6.43
C ARG A 39 15.19 -5.99 -6.08
N GLN A 40 15.17 -5.05 -5.14
CA GLN A 40 16.37 -4.36 -4.67
C GLN A 40 16.30 -4.09 -3.17
N PRO A 41 17.45 -3.98 -2.46
CA PRO A 41 17.48 -3.56 -1.07
C PRO A 41 16.79 -2.21 -0.86
N LEU A 42 16.26 -1.96 0.35
CA LEU A 42 15.64 -0.69 0.70
C LEU A 42 16.58 0.48 0.43
N SER A 43 16.10 1.43 -0.36
CA SER A 43 16.81 2.65 -0.69
C SER A 43 15.89 3.86 -0.55
N LEU A 44 16.25 4.77 0.34
CA LEU A 44 15.69 6.12 0.47
C LEU A 44 16.81 7.12 0.15
N ALA A 45 17.32 7.04 -1.07
CA ALA A 45 18.40 7.91 -1.55
C ALA A 45 17.82 9.06 -2.36
N PHE A 46 18.36 10.25 -2.13
CA PHE A 46 18.06 11.46 -2.88
C PHE A 46 18.96 11.60 -4.11
N ALA A 47 18.59 12.50 -5.03
CA ALA A 47 19.35 12.72 -6.27
C ALA A 47 20.79 13.25 -6.03
N ASP A 48 21.01 13.95 -4.92
CA ASP A 48 22.34 14.43 -4.49
C ASP A 48 23.23 13.33 -3.88
N GLY A 49 22.76 12.08 -3.87
CA GLY A 49 23.46 10.91 -3.33
C GLY A 49 23.44 10.79 -1.82
N THR A 50 22.74 11.68 -1.12
CA THR A 50 22.50 11.57 0.34
C THR A 50 21.35 10.60 0.64
N GLY A 51 21.14 10.27 1.91
CA GLY A 51 20.07 9.39 2.39
C GLY A 51 20.55 8.01 2.78
N LEU A 52 19.60 7.08 2.92
CA LEU A 52 19.82 5.72 3.42
C LEU A 52 19.75 4.70 2.27
N ARG A 53 20.70 3.78 2.24
CA ARG A 53 20.66 2.56 1.41
C ARG A 53 21.05 1.39 2.28
N LEU A 54 20.22 0.37 2.33
CA LEU A 54 20.57 -0.85 3.04
C LEU A 54 21.40 -1.77 2.13
N PRO A 55 22.46 -2.40 2.61
CA PRO A 55 23.13 -3.48 1.88
C PRO A 55 22.27 -4.75 1.91
N ASP A 56 22.49 -5.66 0.94
CA ASP A 56 21.84 -6.97 0.93
C ASP A 56 22.50 -7.93 1.94
N LEU A 57 22.22 -7.71 3.21
CA LEU A 57 22.72 -8.50 4.33
C LEU A 57 21.54 -9.00 5.17
N PRO A 58 21.74 -10.08 5.95
CA PRO A 58 20.74 -10.51 6.90
C PRO A 58 20.57 -9.48 8.04
N PRO A 59 19.33 -9.35 8.58
CA PRO A 59 19.09 -8.53 9.76
C PRO A 59 19.91 -9.03 10.98
N PRO A 60 20.39 -8.14 11.84
CA PRO A 60 20.23 -6.68 11.82
C PRO A 60 21.37 -5.95 11.08
N TRP A 61 22.27 -6.66 10.40
CA TRP A 61 23.48 -6.11 9.80
C TRP A 61 23.18 -5.17 8.63
N ASP A 62 22.10 -5.43 7.87
CA ASP A 62 21.61 -4.55 6.82
C ASP A 62 21.27 -3.16 7.36
N ALA A 63 20.50 -3.08 8.45
CA ALA A 63 20.12 -1.81 9.07
C ALA A 63 21.32 -1.11 9.72
N LEU A 64 22.15 -1.85 10.46
CA LEU A 64 23.32 -1.28 11.16
C LEU A 64 24.31 -0.67 10.15
N LEU A 65 24.68 -1.43 9.13
CA LEU A 65 25.62 -0.94 8.11
C LEU A 65 24.99 0.14 7.22
N GLY A 66 23.71 0.01 6.88
CA GLY A 66 23.00 1.03 6.12
C GLY A 66 23.00 2.38 6.85
N ILE A 67 22.69 2.39 8.14
CA ILE A 67 22.70 3.62 8.96
C ILE A 67 24.14 4.15 9.09
N ALA A 68 25.13 3.29 9.34
CA ALA A 68 26.52 3.71 9.43
C ALA A 68 27.03 4.34 8.14
N GLN A 69 26.62 3.82 6.98
CA GLN A 69 27.01 4.29 5.64
C GLN A 69 26.11 5.39 5.08
N ALA A 70 24.98 5.73 5.76
CA ALA A 70 24.08 6.77 5.32
C ALA A 70 24.81 8.08 5.08
N ARG A 71 24.62 8.66 3.89
CA ARG A 71 25.28 9.90 3.48
C ARG A 71 24.43 11.12 3.86
N GLY A 72 25.12 12.19 4.24
CA GLY A 72 24.46 13.44 4.61
C GLY A 72 24.05 13.52 6.10
N TRP A 73 24.07 12.41 6.84
CA TRP A 73 23.80 12.39 8.27
C TRP A 73 25.10 12.42 9.10
N SER A 74 25.09 13.25 10.13
CA SER A 74 26.17 13.33 11.11
C SER A 74 26.22 12.09 12.02
N TRP A 75 27.36 11.83 12.64
CA TRP A 75 27.48 10.72 13.59
C TRP A 75 26.51 10.80 14.79
N PRO A 76 26.24 11.98 15.40
CA PRO A 76 25.21 12.11 16.42
C PRO A 76 23.80 11.71 15.94
N GLU A 77 23.43 12.08 14.69
CA GLU A 77 22.16 11.69 14.10
C GLU A 77 22.09 10.16 13.89
N LYS A 78 23.12 9.55 13.31
CA LYS A 78 23.21 8.10 13.16
C LYS A 78 23.08 7.37 14.48
N TRP A 79 23.77 7.85 15.50
CA TRP A 79 23.71 7.28 16.84
C TRP A 79 22.33 7.43 17.49
N ALA A 80 21.67 8.57 17.30
CA ALA A 80 20.30 8.78 17.76
C ALA A 80 19.35 7.75 17.13
N LEU A 81 19.46 7.50 15.81
CA LEU A 81 18.64 6.52 15.13
C LEU A 81 18.92 5.09 15.58
N LEU A 82 20.20 4.70 15.75
CA LEU A 82 20.58 3.39 16.25
C LEU A 82 20.06 3.13 17.68
N ARG A 83 20.16 4.13 18.54
CA ARG A 83 19.63 4.06 19.92
C ARG A 83 18.11 3.90 19.91
N THR A 84 17.43 4.62 19.04
CA THR A 84 15.98 4.52 18.86
C THR A 84 15.57 3.14 18.36
N ALA A 85 16.24 2.60 17.35
CA ALA A 85 15.98 1.25 16.85
C ALA A 85 16.24 0.17 17.92
N ALA A 86 17.31 0.32 18.71
CA ALA A 86 17.59 -0.56 19.84
C ALA A 86 16.48 -0.48 20.92
N HIS A 87 16.01 0.71 21.25
CA HIS A 87 14.90 0.91 22.18
C HIS A 87 13.63 0.23 21.69
N TRP A 88 13.24 0.44 20.42
CA TRP A 88 12.06 -0.22 19.84
C TRP A 88 12.19 -1.75 19.85
N ARG A 89 13.39 -2.28 19.60
CA ARG A 89 13.64 -3.72 19.71
C ARG A 89 13.49 -4.24 21.13
N LEU A 90 14.01 -3.52 22.12
CA LEU A 90 13.90 -3.90 23.55
C LEU A 90 12.47 -3.84 24.06
N THR A 91 11.65 -2.91 23.55
CA THR A 91 10.22 -2.80 23.87
C THR A 91 9.34 -3.72 23.02
N GLY A 92 9.93 -4.62 22.23
CA GLY A 92 9.19 -5.57 21.37
C GLY A 92 8.37 -4.87 20.28
N PHE A 93 8.79 -3.68 19.82
CA PHE A 93 8.04 -2.85 18.85
C PHE A 93 6.62 -2.55 19.30
N GLN A 94 6.46 -2.26 20.58
CA GLN A 94 5.17 -1.90 21.19
C GLN A 94 5.19 -0.44 21.67
N CYS A 95 4.02 0.20 21.58
CA CYS A 95 3.78 1.52 22.17
C CYS A 95 2.33 1.63 22.67
N ALA A 96 1.99 2.68 23.39
CA ALA A 96 0.62 2.93 23.82
C ALA A 96 -0.30 3.10 22.58
N PRO A 97 -1.54 2.59 22.60
CA PRO A 97 -2.44 2.59 21.44
C PRO A 97 -2.70 3.97 20.83
N MET A 98 -2.71 5.02 21.66
CA MET A 98 -2.94 6.40 21.23
C MET A 98 -1.69 7.14 20.74
N THR A 99 -0.53 6.48 20.72
CA THR A 99 0.73 7.12 20.32
C THR A 99 0.81 7.28 18.80
N SER A 100 1.09 8.51 18.35
CA SER A 100 1.40 8.76 16.93
C SER A 100 2.88 8.51 16.61
N VAL A 101 3.20 8.37 15.32
CA VAL A 101 4.60 8.26 14.85
C VAL A 101 5.43 9.47 15.24
N ALA A 102 4.86 10.69 15.13
CA ALA A 102 5.55 11.90 15.56
C ALA A 102 5.90 11.86 17.07
N GLN A 103 4.99 11.38 17.91
CA GLN A 103 5.25 11.22 19.34
C GLN A 103 6.32 10.16 19.63
N LEU A 104 6.36 9.05 18.88
CA LEU A 104 7.44 8.07 18.99
C LEU A 104 8.81 8.63 18.65
N CYS A 105 8.87 9.63 17.79
CA CYS A 105 10.10 10.16 17.21
C CYS A 105 10.48 11.55 17.73
N THR A 106 9.82 12.06 18.78
CA THR A 106 10.07 13.41 19.35
C THR A 106 11.52 13.66 19.77
N HIS A 107 12.25 12.60 20.13
CA HIS A 107 13.65 12.66 20.54
C HIS A 107 14.65 12.59 19.37
N LEU A 108 14.17 12.34 18.16
CA LEU A 108 15.03 12.31 16.96
C LEU A 108 15.32 13.72 16.45
N PRO A 109 16.53 13.97 15.93
CA PRO A 109 16.83 15.21 15.23
C PRO A 109 15.83 15.46 14.10
N GLN A 110 15.41 16.72 13.95
CA GLN A 110 14.40 17.11 12.95
C GLN A 110 14.75 16.67 11.53
N ARG A 111 16.03 16.70 11.19
CA ARG A 111 16.50 16.24 9.89
C ARG A 111 16.17 14.77 9.64
N LEU A 112 16.38 13.87 10.62
CA LEU A 112 16.04 12.45 10.49
C LEU A 112 14.52 12.25 10.41
N VAL A 113 13.75 13.06 11.10
CA VAL A 113 12.28 13.01 10.98
C VAL A 113 11.87 13.38 9.54
N GLN A 114 12.43 14.44 8.98
CA GLN A 114 12.08 14.93 7.64
C GLN A 114 12.63 14.07 6.49
N GLU A 115 13.86 13.56 6.61
CA GLU A 115 14.54 12.83 5.51
C GLU A 115 14.37 11.32 5.59
N PHE A 116 13.89 10.78 6.73
CA PHE A 116 13.74 9.33 6.91
C PHE A 116 12.38 8.93 7.46
N ILE A 117 11.98 9.42 8.66
CA ILE A 117 10.75 8.95 9.31
C ILE A 117 9.50 9.35 8.52
N GLU A 118 9.38 10.62 8.13
CA GLU A 118 8.21 11.11 7.39
C GLU A 118 8.05 10.44 6.01
N PRO A 119 9.10 10.35 5.15
CA PRO A 119 9.00 9.62 3.89
C PRO A 119 8.67 8.14 4.08
N LEU A 120 9.23 7.49 5.08
CA LEU A 120 8.96 6.09 5.39
C LEU A 120 7.52 5.89 5.89
N CYS A 121 7.04 6.76 6.77
CA CYS A 121 5.68 6.74 7.28
C CYS A 121 4.66 6.97 6.14
N LEU A 122 4.89 7.97 5.29
CA LEU A 122 4.03 8.25 4.14
C LEU A 122 4.04 7.10 3.12
N SER A 123 5.20 6.50 2.84
CA SER A 123 5.26 5.37 1.91
C SER A 123 4.59 4.10 2.44
N ALA A 124 4.62 3.89 3.76
CA ALA A 124 4.07 2.69 4.40
C ALA A 124 2.58 2.81 4.75
N LEU A 125 2.13 4.00 5.18
CA LEU A 125 0.81 4.21 5.78
C LEU A 125 -0.04 5.25 5.03
N ASN A 126 0.53 5.96 4.07
CA ASN A 126 -0.09 7.11 3.39
C ASN A 126 -0.78 8.08 4.39
N THR A 127 -0.22 8.21 5.58
CA THR A 127 -0.73 9.03 6.66
C THR A 127 0.44 9.82 7.24
N PRO A 128 0.34 11.15 7.44
CA PRO A 128 1.42 11.95 7.99
C PRO A 128 1.81 11.49 9.40
N ALA A 129 3.07 11.61 9.78
CA ALA A 129 3.59 11.08 11.05
C ALA A 129 2.85 11.60 12.29
N HIS A 130 2.30 12.82 12.24
CA HIS A 130 1.54 13.39 13.36
C HIS A 130 0.15 12.77 13.54
N GLU A 131 -0.43 12.18 12.47
CA GLU A 131 -1.72 11.48 12.49
C GLU A 131 -1.55 9.95 12.48
N ALA A 132 -0.42 9.42 12.01
CA ALA A 132 -0.22 8.00 11.81
C ALA A 132 -0.04 7.24 13.13
N SER A 133 -0.61 6.04 13.21
CA SER A 133 -0.46 5.13 14.34
C SER A 133 0.98 4.69 14.55
N GLY A 134 1.54 4.98 15.72
CA GLY A 134 2.86 4.49 16.11
C GLY A 134 2.94 2.98 16.18
N GLN A 135 1.89 2.31 16.65
CA GLN A 135 1.85 0.84 16.75
C GLN A 135 1.89 0.19 15.36
N VAL A 136 1.14 0.72 14.38
CA VAL A 136 1.16 0.19 13.01
C VAL A 136 2.51 0.44 12.35
N PHE A 137 3.09 1.62 12.55
CA PHE A 137 4.42 1.95 12.04
C PHE A 137 5.51 1.04 12.61
N LEU A 138 5.51 0.82 13.93
CA LEU A 138 6.44 -0.12 14.58
C LEU A 138 6.27 -1.54 14.05
N ARG A 139 5.04 -1.99 13.78
CA ARG A 139 4.77 -3.29 13.18
C ARG A 139 5.35 -3.40 11.78
N VAL A 140 5.16 -2.39 10.94
CA VAL A 140 5.75 -2.37 9.59
C VAL A 140 7.28 -2.43 9.66
N LEU A 141 7.91 -1.66 10.57
CA LEU A 141 9.36 -1.71 10.77
C LEU A 141 9.83 -3.09 11.23
N HIS A 142 9.15 -3.67 12.22
CA HIS A 142 9.47 -5.02 12.69
C HIS A 142 9.42 -6.04 11.56
N ASP A 143 8.30 -6.10 10.85
CA ASP A 143 8.08 -7.14 9.85
C ASP A 143 8.91 -6.91 8.57
N SER A 144 9.26 -5.67 8.22
CA SER A 144 10.15 -5.40 7.09
C SER A 144 11.63 -5.63 7.42
N LEU A 145 12.11 -5.17 8.58
CA LEU A 145 13.53 -5.17 8.91
C LEU A 145 13.98 -6.42 9.68
N PHE A 146 13.05 -7.19 10.31
CA PHE A 146 13.42 -8.30 11.19
C PHE A 146 12.76 -9.63 10.80
N SER A 147 11.94 -9.70 9.74
CA SER A 147 11.30 -10.94 9.27
C SER A 147 12.25 -11.90 8.52
N GLY A 148 13.51 -11.52 8.33
CA GLY A 148 14.51 -12.29 7.62
C GLY A 148 15.18 -11.55 6.47
N ARG A 149 16.18 -12.18 5.86
CA ARG A 149 16.92 -11.59 4.74
C ARG A 149 15.98 -11.23 3.58
N GLY A 150 16.08 -9.99 3.10
CA GLY A 150 15.28 -9.48 2.02
C GLY A 150 13.84 -9.10 2.38
N GLY A 151 13.44 -9.13 3.64
CA GLY A 151 12.12 -8.64 4.09
C GLY A 151 11.91 -7.17 3.77
N SER A 152 12.95 -6.36 3.91
CA SER A 152 12.97 -4.93 3.59
C SER A 152 13.16 -4.61 2.11
N HIS A 153 13.46 -5.59 1.26
CA HIS A 153 13.67 -5.34 -0.16
C HIS A 153 12.42 -4.74 -0.80
N LEU A 154 12.64 -3.72 -1.61
CA LEU A 154 11.61 -3.13 -2.47
C LEU A 154 11.39 -4.01 -3.69
N LEU A 155 10.15 -4.23 -4.03
CA LEU A 155 9.70 -4.95 -5.22
C LEU A 155 9.02 -3.94 -6.14
N LEU A 156 9.74 -3.46 -7.13
CA LEU A 156 9.29 -2.42 -8.07
C LEU A 156 8.67 -3.10 -9.31
N PRO A 157 7.40 -2.85 -9.65
CA PRO A 157 6.74 -3.47 -10.79
C PRO A 157 7.44 -3.12 -12.11
N ARG A 158 7.73 -4.15 -12.91
CA ARG A 158 8.31 -4.04 -14.27
C ARG A 158 7.25 -4.02 -15.36
N THR A 159 6.00 -4.25 -15.00
CA THR A 159 4.83 -4.21 -15.88
C THR A 159 3.72 -3.41 -15.20
N ASP A 160 2.55 -3.27 -15.83
CA ASP A 160 1.38 -2.67 -15.18
C ASP A 160 0.83 -3.57 -14.06
N LEU A 161 0.17 -2.96 -13.09
CA LEU A 161 -0.31 -3.66 -11.89
C LEU A 161 -1.35 -4.73 -12.19
N GLY A 162 -2.11 -4.57 -13.28
CA GLY A 162 -3.06 -5.58 -13.72
C GLY A 162 -2.36 -6.89 -14.08
N GLN A 163 -1.22 -6.80 -14.78
CA GLN A 163 -0.41 -7.95 -15.18
C GLN A 163 0.42 -8.55 -14.05
N VAL A 164 0.69 -7.77 -12.99
CA VAL A 164 1.44 -8.26 -11.84
C VAL A 164 0.71 -9.39 -11.11
N PHE A 165 -0.62 -9.29 -10.93
CA PHE A 165 -1.37 -10.26 -10.16
C PHE A 165 -2.81 -10.46 -10.64
N ALA A 166 -3.57 -9.40 -10.91
CA ALA A 166 -5.01 -9.49 -11.14
C ALA A 166 -5.37 -10.30 -12.39
N ALA A 167 -4.69 -10.09 -13.52
CA ALA A 167 -4.95 -10.80 -14.75
C ALA A 167 -4.54 -12.29 -14.66
N PRO A 168 -3.35 -12.67 -14.16
CA PRO A 168 -3.01 -14.07 -13.91
C PRO A 168 -3.99 -14.75 -12.95
N ALA A 169 -4.42 -14.07 -11.88
CA ALA A 169 -5.38 -14.62 -10.93
C ALA A 169 -6.74 -14.87 -11.59
N ALA A 170 -7.23 -13.95 -12.43
CA ALA A 170 -8.47 -14.13 -13.17
C ALA A 170 -8.40 -15.31 -14.12
N GLN A 171 -7.31 -15.45 -14.87
CA GLN A 171 -7.08 -16.59 -15.78
C GLN A 171 -7.02 -17.91 -15.02
N TRP A 172 -6.30 -17.93 -13.89
CA TRP A 172 -6.20 -19.12 -13.06
C TRP A 172 -7.57 -19.54 -12.49
N LEU A 173 -8.37 -18.60 -12.00
CA LEU A 173 -9.71 -18.86 -11.49
C LEU A 173 -10.62 -19.44 -12.57
N GLN A 174 -10.63 -18.86 -13.77
CA GLN A 174 -11.42 -19.35 -14.90
C GLN A 174 -11.00 -20.77 -15.32
N ALA A 175 -9.70 -21.04 -15.36
CA ALA A 175 -9.16 -22.37 -15.66
C ALA A 175 -9.54 -23.42 -14.59
N HIS A 176 -9.89 -22.99 -13.36
CA HIS A 176 -10.35 -23.85 -12.28
C HIS A 176 -11.88 -23.80 -12.07
N GLY A 177 -12.63 -23.38 -13.08
CA GLY A 177 -14.09 -23.44 -13.08
C GLY A 177 -14.82 -22.27 -12.41
N ALA A 178 -14.11 -21.22 -12.00
CA ALA A 178 -14.78 -20.02 -11.46
C ALA A 178 -15.40 -19.20 -12.61
N VAL A 179 -16.58 -18.65 -12.36
CA VAL A 179 -17.26 -17.74 -13.28
C VAL A 179 -16.96 -16.29 -12.85
N LEU A 180 -16.42 -15.50 -13.77
CA LEU A 180 -16.09 -14.11 -13.56
C LEU A 180 -17.01 -13.21 -14.38
N HIS A 181 -17.76 -12.33 -13.71
CA HIS A 181 -18.61 -11.34 -14.33
C HIS A 181 -17.94 -9.95 -14.21
N THR A 182 -17.27 -9.51 -15.29
CA THR A 182 -16.70 -8.16 -15.36
C THR A 182 -17.72 -7.14 -15.88
N GLY A 183 -17.53 -5.85 -15.54
CA GLY A 183 -18.44 -4.78 -15.98
C GLY A 183 -19.80 -4.80 -15.29
N ARG A 184 -20.05 -5.69 -14.35
CA ARG A 184 -21.31 -5.81 -13.59
C ARG A 184 -21.14 -5.23 -12.19
N ARG A 185 -21.78 -4.10 -11.91
CA ARG A 185 -21.88 -3.54 -10.56
C ARG A 185 -23.07 -4.15 -9.84
N ILE A 186 -22.81 -4.80 -8.71
CA ILE A 186 -23.86 -5.36 -7.84
C ILE A 186 -24.68 -4.21 -7.22
N GLN A 187 -26.00 -4.30 -7.37
CA GLN A 187 -26.94 -3.30 -6.88
C GLN A 187 -27.55 -3.69 -5.54
N GLN A 188 -27.89 -4.96 -5.37
CA GLN A 188 -28.68 -5.43 -4.24
C GLN A 188 -28.07 -6.67 -3.59
N LEU A 189 -28.09 -6.69 -2.28
CA LEU A 189 -27.83 -7.84 -1.43
C LEU A 189 -29.04 -8.03 -0.52
N ALA A 190 -29.52 -9.27 -0.37
CA ALA A 190 -30.65 -9.59 0.50
C ALA A 190 -30.43 -10.94 1.17
N ALA A 191 -30.95 -11.13 2.37
CA ALA A 191 -31.02 -12.44 3.00
C ALA A 191 -32.09 -13.29 2.29
N GLN A 192 -31.79 -14.57 2.00
CA GLN A 192 -32.70 -15.50 1.30
C GLN A 192 -32.58 -16.90 1.89
N GLY A 193 -33.61 -17.36 2.58
CA GLY A 193 -33.59 -18.65 3.27
C GLY A 193 -32.44 -18.73 4.28
N THR A 194 -31.56 -19.72 4.13
CA THR A 194 -30.35 -19.89 4.96
C THR A 194 -29.11 -19.21 4.36
N GLY A 195 -29.20 -18.64 3.16
CA GLY A 195 -28.13 -17.99 2.42
C GLY A 195 -28.45 -16.53 2.07
N TRP A 196 -27.91 -16.09 0.94
CA TRP A 196 -27.97 -14.71 0.48
C TRP A 196 -28.36 -14.64 -0.99
N SER A 197 -29.03 -13.56 -1.38
CA SER A 197 -29.31 -13.22 -2.77
C SER A 197 -28.46 -12.03 -3.21
N VAL A 198 -27.82 -12.13 -4.36
CA VAL A 198 -27.03 -11.06 -5.00
C VAL A 198 -27.70 -10.73 -6.33
N ASP A 199 -28.32 -9.56 -6.45
CA ASP A 199 -29.12 -9.13 -7.63
C ASP A 199 -30.16 -10.17 -8.05
N GLY A 200 -30.78 -10.88 -7.10
CA GLY A 200 -31.82 -11.89 -7.34
C GLY A 200 -31.28 -13.33 -7.50
N GLU A 201 -29.98 -13.54 -7.64
CA GLU A 201 -29.33 -14.85 -7.71
C GLU A 201 -28.97 -15.36 -6.32
N ALA A 202 -29.32 -16.62 -5.98
CA ALA A 202 -29.13 -17.23 -4.66
C ALA A 202 -27.72 -17.83 -4.50
N PHE A 203 -27.14 -17.64 -3.31
CA PHE A 203 -25.82 -18.16 -2.92
C PHE A 203 -25.86 -18.67 -1.48
N ASP A 204 -25.14 -19.75 -1.19
CA ASP A 204 -24.98 -20.28 0.17
C ASP A 204 -24.19 -19.34 1.09
N ALA A 205 -23.19 -18.65 0.53
CA ALA A 205 -22.35 -17.69 1.21
C ALA A 205 -21.93 -16.55 0.28
N VAL A 206 -21.71 -15.35 0.84
CA VAL A 206 -21.22 -14.18 0.11
C VAL A 206 -20.01 -13.59 0.82
N VAL A 207 -19.01 -13.21 0.03
CA VAL A 207 -17.82 -12.48 0.50
C VAL A 207 -17.77 -11.10 -0.17
N LEU A 208 -17.84 -10.05 0.63
CA LEU A 208 -17.68 -8.68 0.19
C LEU A 208 -16.18 -8.34 0.08
N ALA A 209 -15.59 -8.60 -1.07
CA ALA A 209 -14.20 -8.22 -1.40
C ALA A 209 -14.16 -6.84 -2.07
N THR A 210 -14.96 -5.91 -1.59
CA THR A 210 -15.14 -4.57 -2.11
C THR A 210 -14.48 -3.53 -1.21
N PRO A 211 -14.23 -2.29 -1.68
CA PRO A 211 -13.91 -1.19 -0.77
C PRO A 211 -14.96 -1.03 0.33
N SER A 212 -14.56 -0.56 1.53
CA SER A 212 -15.46 -0.43 2.69
C SER A 212 -16.72 0.40 2.37
N THR A 213 -16.58 1.42 1.53
CA THR A 213 -17.71 2.26 1.10
C THR A 213 -18.77 1.51 0.29
N GLU A 214 -18.35 0.57 -0.57
CA GLU A 214 -19.27 -0.27 -1.34
C GLU A 214 -19.90 -1.36 -0.46
N ALA A 215 -19.12 -1.94 0.46
CA ALA A 215 -19.66 -2.86 1.46
C ALA A 215 -20.75 -2.17 2.31
N VAL A 216 -20.47 -0.96 2.83
CA VAL A 216 -21.46 -0.17 3.57
C VAL A 216 -22.71 0.12 2.72
N ARG A 217 -22.55 0.50 1.45
CA ARG A 217 -23.67 0.76 0.52
C ARG A 217 -24.55 -0.48 0.34
N LEU A 218 -23.97 -1.64 0.12
CA LEU A 218 -24.72 -2.89 -0.06
C LEU A 218 -25.45 -3.33 1.22
N LEU A 219 -24.84 -3.06 2.39
CA LEU A 219 -25.40 -3.41 3.68
C LEU A 219 -26.42 -2.38 4.21
N GLN A 220 -26.47 -1.16 3.64
CA GLN A 220 -27.33 -0.06 4.13
C GLN A 220 -28.81 -0.40 4.18
N PRO A 221 -29.41 -1.10 3.19
CA PRO A 221 -30.83 -1.46 3.22
C PRO A 221 -31.17 -2.58 4.19
N LEU A 222 -30.17 -3.30 4.72
CA LEU A 222 -30.39 -4.49 5.51
C LEU A 222 -30.55 -4.16 7.00
N ALA A 223 -31.57 -4.75 7.63
CA ALA A 223 -31.81 -4.63 9.05
C ALA A 223 -31.04 -5.68 9.86
N GLY A 224 -30.76 -5.39 11.12
CA GLY A 224 -30.09 -6.29 12.06
C GLY A 224 -28.99 -5.62 12.86
N ALA A 225 -28.91 -5.94 14.16
CA ALA A 225 -27.96 -5.31 15.08
C ALA A 225 -26.48 -5.58 14.67
N ALA A 226 -26.15 -6.80 14.25
CA ALA A 226 -24.80 -7.15 13.79
C ALA A 226 -24.40 -6.35 12.55
N LEU A 227 -25.29 -6.21 11.55
CA LEU A 227 -25.07 -5.42 10.35
C LEU A 227 -24.89 -3.93 10.68
N ALA A 228 -25.70 -3.40 11.60
CA ALA A 228 -25.58 -2.02 12.05
C ALA A 228 -24.25 -1.76 12.76
N ALA A 229 -23.83 -2.66 13.66
CA ALA A 229 -22.56 -2.57 14.37
C ALA A 229 -21.36 -2.65 13.40
N TRP A 230 -21.42 -3.55 12.41
CA TRP A 230 -20.37 -3.67 11.40
C TRP A 230 -20.24 -2.38 10.56
N ARG A 231 -21.40 -1.85 10.10
CA ARG A 231 -21.42 -0.57 9.35
C ARG A 231 -20.88 0.59 10.17
N ALA A 232 -21.18 0.64 11.46
CA ALA A 232 -20.69 1.69 12.35
C ALA A 232 -19.17 1.71 12.47
N GLN A 233 -18.49 0.58 12.28
CA GLN A 233 -17.03 0.51 12.25
C GLN A 233 -16.45 0.78 10.85
N ALA A 234 -17.13 0.39 9.77
CA ALA A 234 -16.64 0.54 8.40
C ALA A 234 -16.88 1.95 7.82
N ALA A 235 -18.01 2.58 8.14
CA ALA A 235 -18.41 3.86 7.57
C ALA A 235 -17.51 5.06 7.94
N PRO A 236 -16.96 5.16 9.18
CA PRO A 236 -16.12 6.30 9.56
C PRO A 236 -14.70 6.26 9.01
N LEU A 237 -14.30 5.23 8.28
CA LEU A 237 -12.96 5.16 7.71
C LEU A 237 -12.69 6.33 6.76
N ARG A 238 -11.77 7.22 7.14
CA ARG A 238 -11.39 8.42 6.39
C ARG A 238 -10.35 8.06 5.35
N PHE A 239 -10.66 8.24 4.08
CA PHE A 239 -9.73 7.96 2.98
C PHE A 239 -8.77 9.12 2.74
N VAL A 240 -7.55 8.76 2.34
CA VAL A 240 -6.46 9.68 2.02
C VAL A 240 -6.07 9.48 0.55
N PRO A 241 -6.03 10.57 -0.24
CA PRO A 241 -5.71 10.48 -1.64
C PRO A 241 -4.21 10.31 -1.90
N ILE A 242 -3.90 9.66 -3.03
CA ILE A 242 -2.57 9.65 -3.64
C ILE A 242 -2.68 10.21 -5.05
N ALA A 243 -1.74 11.07 -5.43
CA ALA A 243 -1.61 11.52 -6.81
C ALA A 243 -0.33 10.96 -7.43
N THR A 244 -0.41 10.62 -8.71
CA THR A 244 0.73 10.27 -9.54
C THR A 244 0.78 11.20 -10.74
N VAL A 245 1.88 11.93 -10.89
CA VAL A 245 2.15 12.76 -12.06
C VAL A 245 3.09 11.99 -12.97
N TYR A 246 2.60 11.59 -14.12
CA TYR A 246 3.40 11.00 -15.19
C TYR A 246 3.95 12.12 -16.08
N ALA A 247 5.25 12.09 -16.29
CA ALA A 247 5.94 13.05 -17.13
C ALA A 247 6.98 12.37 -18.04
N GLN A 248 7.21 12.93 -19.22
CA GLN A 248 8.16 12.44 -20.20
C GLN A 248 9.35 13.37 -20.28
N GLN A 249 10.55 12.80 -20.20
CA GLN A 249 11.78 13.47 -20.64
C GLN A 249 11.89 13.29 -22.15
N PRO A 250 11.73 14.34 -22.94
CA PRO A 250 11.85 14.25 -24.40
C PRO A 250 13.24 13.73 -24.80
N GLN A 251 13.27 12.97 -25.90
CA GLN A 251 14.52 12.43 -26.49
C GLN A 251 15.37 11.53 -25.58
N ALA A 252 14.87 11.11 -24.41
CA ALA A 252 15.58 10.14 -23.59
C ALA A 252 15.67 8.78 -24.32
N GLN A 253 16.91 8.28 -24.47
CA GLN A 253 17.20 6.99 -25.10
C GLN A 253 17.55 5.89 -24.07
N GLY A 254 17.58 6.24 -22.78
CA GLY A 254 17.97 5.35 -21.71
C GLY A 254 17.47 5.83 -20.35
N ALA A 255 18.15 5.41 -19.29
CA ALA A 255 17.86 5.83 -17.93
C ALA A 255 17.96 7.34 -17.76
N VAL A 256 16.93 7.96 -17.18
CA VAL A 256 16.91 9.40 -16.85
C VAL A 256 17.44 9.63 -15.44
N LEU A 257 17.13 8.72 -14.52
CA LEU A 257 17.57 8.79 -13.14
C LEU A 257 18.75 7.85 -12.88
N ALA A 258 19.54 8.16 -11.86
CA ALA A 258 20.67 7.32 -11.44
C ALA A 258 20.22 5.96 -10.84
N ALA A 259 18.94 5.81 -10.51
CA ALA A 259 18.33 4.57 -9.99
C ALA A 259 16.86 4.49 -10.43
N PRO A 260 16.26 3.28 -10.43
CA PRO A 260 14.86 3.09 -10.80
C PRO A 260 13.87 3.87 -9.93
N MET A 261 14.26 4.20 -8.71
CA MET A 261 13.51 5.00 -7.74
C MET A 261 14.44 5.91 -6.98
N LEU A 262 14.03 7.16 -6.78
CA LEU A 262 14.70 8.12 -5.90
C LEU A 262 13.68 8.74 -4.95
N ALA A 263 14.12 9.05 -3.72
CA ALA A 263 13.40 9.90 -2.80
C ALA A 263 13.54 11.37 -3.22
N LEU A 264 12.52 12.15 -2.94
CA LEU A 264 12.50 13.60 -3.13
C LEU A 264 12.23 14.30 -1.79
N ARG A 265 12.82 15.48 -1.61
CA ARG A 265 12.52 16.30 -0.43
C ARG A 265 11.18 16.99 -0.62
N ALA A 266 10.16 16.42 0.03
CA ALA A 266 8.81 16.96 -0.06
C ALA A 266 8.65 18.23 0.80
N ARG A 267 7.93 19.20 0.23
CA ARG A 267 7.54 20.47 0.88
C ARG A 267 6.17 20.88 0.32
N PRO A 268 5.46 21.85 0.91
CA PRO A 268 4.15 22.27 0.41
C PRO A 268 4.14 22.65 -1.08
N GLU A 269 5.23 23.31 -1.56
CA GLU A 269 5.38 23.71 -2.96
C GLU A 269 6.04 22.65 -3.85
N GLN A 270 6.55 21.56 -3.25
CA GLN A 270 7.28 20.46 -3.89
C GLN A 270 6.76 19.14 -3.32
N PRO A 271 5.53 18.73 -3.67
CA PRO A 271 4.81 17.73 -2.89
C PRO A 271 5.22 16.28 -3.14
N ALA A 272 5.96 15.97 -4.19
CA ALA A 272 6.34 14.58 -4.49
C ALA A 272 7.39 14.04 -3.50
N GLN A 273 7.14 12.85 -2.95
CA GLN A 273 8.07 12.15 -2.06
C GLN A 273 8.99 11.20 -2.83
N PHE A 274 8.52 10.66 -3.94
CA PHE A 274 9.26 9.69 -4.74
C PHE A 274 9.09 9.94 -6.23
N VAL A 275 10.13 9.57 -6.98
CA VAL A 275 10.09 9.51 -8.45
C VAL A 275 10.60 8.14 -8.91
N PHE A 276 9.91 7.58 -9.90
CA PHE A 276 10.24 6.31 -10.54
C PHE A 276 10.60 6.53 -11.99
N ASP A 277 11.73 5.98 -12.42
CA ASP A 277 12.14 5.91 -13.82
C ASP A 277 11.53 4.64 -14.43
N ARG A 278 10.38 4.81 -15.11
CA ARG A 278 9.66 3.70 -15.71
C ARG A 278 10.45 3.03 -16.83
N GLY A 279 11.34 3.77 -17.49
CA GLY A 279 12.26 3.21 -18.50
C GLY A 279 13.18 2.14 -17.92
N GLN A 280 13.64 2.28 -16.68
CA GLN A 280 14.43 1.27 -15.97
C GLN A 280 13.56 0.10 -15.44
N LEU A 281 12.24 0.23 -15.47
CA LEU A 281 11.27 -0.73 -14.99
C LEU A 281 10.46 -1.39 -16.12
N GLY A 282 11.01 -1.44 -17.33
CA GLY A 282 10.37 -2.08 -18.49
C GLY A 282 9.34 -1.23 -19.22
N GLY A 283 9.13 0.01 -18.80
CA GLY A 283 8.29 0.98 -19.49
C GLY A 283 9.04 1.76 -20.57
N PRO A 284 8.41 2.73 -21.22
CA PRO A 284 9.05 3.57 -22.22
C PRO A 284 10.21 4.39 -21.65
N ALA A 285 11.28 4.53 -22.44
CA ALA A 285 12.41 5.40 -22.08
C ALA A 285 11.94 6.83 -21.84
N GLY A 286 12.45 7.45 -20.78
CA GLY A 286 12.12 8.83 -20.41
C GLY A 286 10.81 9.00 -19.65
N LEU A 287 10.01 7.96 -19.47
CA LEU A 287 8.78 8.04 -18.67
C LEU A 287 9.09 8.03 -17.19
N LEU A 288 8.72 9.09 -16.50
CA LEU A 288 8.85 9.24 -15.06
C LEU A 288 7.47 9.25 -14.38
N ALA A 289 7.38 8.65 -13.19
CA ALA A 289 6.18 8.69 -12.34
C ALA A 289 6.54 9.34 -11.00
N PHE A 290 5.95 10.49 -10.70
CA PHE A 290 6.12 11.19 -9.43
C PHE A 290 4.95 10.89 -8.51
N VAL A 291 5.21 10.42 -7.29
CA VAL A 291 4.19 10.02 -6.33
C VAL A 291 4.06 11.06 -5.24
N ILE A 292 2.80 11.44 -4.98
CA ILE A 292 2.40 12.40 -3.95
C ILE A 292 1.41 11.70 -3.02
N SER A 293 1.90 11.27 -1.87
CA SER A 293 1.06 10.77 -0.77
C SER A 293 0.33 11.93 -0.10
N THR A 294 -0.84 11.67 0.46
CA THR A 294 -1.68 12.70 1.13
C THR A 294 -1.92 13.92 0.23
N SER A 295 -2.13 13.67 -1.06
CA SER A 295 -2.19 14.74 -2.06
C SER A 295 -3.35 15.71 -1.82
N ALA A 296 -3.08 17.01 -2.01
CA ALA A 296 -4.07 18.09 -1.92
C ALA A 296 -3.91 19.06 -3.09
N GLY A 297 -4.99 19.72 -3.49
CA GLY A 297 -4.99 20.67 -4.58
C GLY A 297 -5.53 20.11 -5.91
N SER A 298 -5.54 20.94 -6.93
CA SER A 298 -6.00 20.57 -8.27
C SER A 298 -4.92 19.79 -9.03
N ARG A 299 -5.34 18.98 -10.02
CA ARG A 299 -4.41 18.25 -10.91
C ARG A 299 -3.40 19.20 -11.59
N ALA A 300 -3.85 20.35 -12.07
CA ALA A 300 -3.00 21.33 -12.73
C ALA A 300 -1.95 21.92 -11.77
N GLN A 301 -2.35 22.21 -10.53
CA GLN A 301 -1.45 22.70 -9.49
C GLN A 301 -0.39 21.64 -9.13
N LEU A 302 -0.79 20.39 -8.86
CA LEU A 302 0.13 19.30 -8.57
C LEU A 302 1.12 19.07 -9.71
N GLN A 303 0.64 19.12 -10.95
CA GLN A 303 1.48 19.00 -12.14
C GLN A 303 2.55 20.11 -12.21
N ALA A 304 2.13 21.37 -12.04
CA ALA A 304 3.07 22.49 -12.06
C ALA A 304 4.12 22.42 -10.95
N GLN A 305 3.69 22.06 -9.73
CA GLN A 305 4.57 21.88 -8.59
C GLN A 305 5.61 20.75 -8.80
N VAL A 306 5.17 19.61 -9.35
CA VAL A 306 6.05 18.47 -9.64
C VAL A 306 7.07 18.82 -10.72
N LEU A 307 6.67 19.51 -11.80
CA LEU A 307 7.63 19.93 -12.83
C LEU A 307 8.66 20.91 -12.28
N ALA A 308 8.24 21.85 -11.43
CA ALA A 308 9.16 22.77 -10.74
C ALA A 308 10.11 22.02 -9.78
N GLN A 309 9.59 21.02 -9.03
CA GLN A 309 10.37 20.17 -8.14
C GLN A 309 11.41 19.35 -8.93
N ALA A 310 11.03 18.76 -10.05
CA ALA A 310 11.92 17.96 -10.90
C ALA A 310 13.06 18.82 -11.47
N ARG A 311 12.77 20.04 -11.92
CA ARG A 311 13.79 20.99 -12.36
C ARG A 311 14.80 21.29 -11.25
N GLN A 312 14.30 21.52 -10.03
CA GLN A 312 15.14 21.96 -8.92
C GLN A 312 15.93 20.82 -8.28
N GLN A 313 15.32 19.65 -8.07
CA GLN A 313 15.94 18.55 -7.35
C GLN A 313 16.63 17.53 -8.27
N LEU A 314 16.22 17.43 -9.52
CA LEU A 314 16.75 16.44 -10.48
C LEU A 314 17.48 17.08 -11.66
N GLY A 315 17.43 18.40 -11.81
CA GLY A 315 18.01 19.11 -12.98
C GLY A 315 17.25 18.88 -14.29
N LEU A 316 16.02 18.36 -14.24
CA LEU A 316 15.21 18.02 -15.42
C LEU A 316 14.32 19.22 -15.81
N ALA A 317 14.86 20.10 -16.65
CA ALA A 317 14.17 21.34 -17.07
C ALA A 317 13.09 21.10 -18.14
N ASP A 318 13.28 20.10 -19.00
CA ASP A 318 12.49 19.90 -20.22
C ASP A 318 11.42 18.81 -20.07
N LEU A 319 11.05 18.45 -18.84
CA LEU A 319 9.99 17.48 -18.58
C LEU A 319 8.64 17.99 -19.09
N VAL A 320 7.95 17.14 -19.83
CA VAL A 320 6.59 17.36 -20.31
C VAL A 320 5.63 16.46 -19.53
N ALA A 321 4.67 17.06 -18.84
CA ALA A 321 3.64 16.28 -18.14
C ALA A 321 2.71 15.59 -19.15
N LEU A 322 2.45 14.31 -18.93
CA LEU A 322 1.54 13.51 -19.75
C LEU A 322 0.17 13.38 -19.10
N GLN A 323 0.15 13.00 -17.84
CA GLN A 323 -1.09 12.70 -17.12
C GLN A 323 -0.91 12.91 -15.62
N THR A 324 -1.91 13.46 -14.98
CA THR A 324 -2.03 13.50 -13.51
C THR A 324 -3.22 12.66 -13.08
N VAL A 325 -2.94 11.54 -12.42
CA VAL A 325 -3.96 10.65 -11.86
C VAL A 325 -4.09 10.94 -10.37
N VAL A 326 -5.31 11.07 -9.87
CA VAL A 326 -5.58 11.23 -8.44
C VAL A 326 -6.55 10.14 -8.03
N GLU A 327 -6.06 9.19 -7.23
CA GLU A 327 -6.89 8.21 -6.55
C GLU A 327 -7.34 8.79 -5.21
N LYS A 328 -8.63 9.18 -5.15
CA LYS A 328 -9.18 9.87 -3.97
C LYS A 328 -9.33 8.96 -2.76
N ARG A 329 -9.45 7.67 -2.98
CA ARG A 329 -9.63 6.63 -1.94
C ARG A 329 -8.49 5.62 -1.99
N ALA A 330 -7.26 6.12 -2.06
CA ALA A 330 -6.09 5.27 -2.22
C ALA A 330 -5.89 4.35 -1.02
N THR A 331 -5.95 4.92 0.18
CA THR A 331 -5.91 4.19 1.46
C THR A 331 -6.81 4.87 2.47
N PHE A 332 -7.20 4.19 3.53
CA PHE A 332 -7.74 4.89 4.70
C PHE A 332 -6.60 5.34 5.62
N ALA A 333 -6.84 6.39 6.42
CA ALA A 333 -5.88 6.91 7.37
C ALA A 333 -5.66 5.93 8.53
N CYS A 334 -4.42 5.47 8.70
CA CYS A 334 -4.03 4.58 9.80
C CYS A 334 -3.76 5.38 11.08
N THR A 335 -4.81 5.91 11.70
CA THR A 335 -4.70 6.72 12.93
C THR A 335 -4.51 5.87 14.20
N PRO A 336 -4.01 6.45 15.31
CA PRO A 336 -3.92 5.76 16.59
C PRO A 336 -5.27 5.20 17.05
N ALA A 337 -5.26 4.00 17.63
CA ALA A 337 -6.43 3.30 18.15
C ALA A 337 -7.62 3.14 17.16
N LEU A 338 -7.37 3.19 15.86
CA LEU A 338 -8.39 3.01 14.83
C LEU A 338 -9.07 1.64 14.98
N GLN A 339 -10.38 1.66 15.17
CA GLN A 339 -11.21 0.46 15.15
C GLN A 339 -11.59 0.12 13.71
N ARG A 340 -11.42 -1.14 13.32
CA ARG A 340 -11.72 -1.63 11.98
C ARG A 340 -12.73 -2.79 12.07
N PRO A 341 -13.61 -2.96 11.05
CA PRO A 341 -14.62 -3.99 11.10
C PRO A 341 -14.01 -5.40 11.04
N PRO A 342 -14.62 -6.39 11.71
CA PRO A 342 -14.19 -7.78 11.63
C PRO A 342 -14.55 -8.38 10.26
N MET A 343 -13.94 -9.52 9.91
CA MET A 343 -14.25 -10.25 8.67
C MET A 343 -15.68 -10.84 8.66
N ALA A 344 -16.24 -11.22 9.81
CA ALA A 344 -17.58 -11.75 9.92
C ALA A 344 -18.59 -10.60 9.95
N VAL A 345 -19.50 -10.56 8.99
CA VAL A 345 -20.55 -9.53 8.87
C VAL A 345 -21.89 -10.04 9.44
N ALA A 346 -22.31 -11.23 8.99
CA ALA A 346 -23.50 -11.93 9.44
C ALA A 346 -23.33 -13.43 9.11
N PRO A 347 -24.21 -14.32 9.58
CA PRO A 347 -24.19 -15.73 9.16
C PRO A 347 -24.21 -15.86 7.63
N GLY A 348 -23.24 -16.58 7.06
CA GLY A 348 -23.07 -16.74 5.61
C GLY A 348 -22.59 -15.48 4.85
N LEU A 349 -22.34 -14.37 5.54
CA LEU A 349 -21.84 -13.13 4.93
C LEU A 349 -20.53 -12.68 5.58
N TRP A 350 -19.54 -12.51 4.73
CA TRP A 350 -18.17 -12.18 5.12
C TRP A 350 -17.67 -10.94 4.38
N ALA A 351 -16.65 -10.31 4.91
CA ALA A 351 -15.94 -9.24 4.22
C ALA A 351 -14.44 -9.48 4.26
N CYS A 352 -13.74 -9.12 3.20
CA CYS A 352 -12.27 -9.09 3.15
C CYS A 352 -11.81 -7.82 2.44
N GLY A 353 -10.60 -7.39 2.76
CA GLY A 353 -9.99 -6.18 2.23
C GLY A 353 -8.94 -5.64 3.19
N ASP A 354 -8.24 -4.61 2.77
CA ASP A 354 -7.20 -3.93 3.54
C ASP A 354 -7.73 -3.21 4.80
N TYR A 355 -9.04 -2.94 4.82
CA TYR A 355 -9.74 -2.26 5.90
C TYR A 355 -10.27 -3.19 7.00
N ILE A 356 -10.27 -4.51 6.77
CA ILE A 356 -10.67 -5.50 7.77
C ILE A 356 -9.64 -5.57 8.90
N ASP A 357 -10.11 -5.80 10.12
CA ASP A 357 -9.21 -5.90 11.27
C ASP A 357 -8.15 -6.98 11.08
N GLY A 358 -6.91 -6.61 11.36
CA GLY A 358 -5.74 -7.45 11.10
C GLY A 358 -4.43 -6.66 11.20
N PRO A 359 -3.28 -7.32 11.04
CA PRO A 359 -1.97 -6.73 11.36
C PRO A 359 -1.46 -5.70 10.34
N TYR A 360 -1.97 -5.68 9.10
CA TYR A 360 -1.44 -4.87 8.01
C TYR A 360 -2.51 -3.97 7.38
N PRO A 361 -2.99 -2.93 8.11
CA PRO A 361 -4.02 -2.03 7.60
C PRO A 361 -3.55 -1.27 6.35
N ALA A 362 -4.49 -1.00 5.44
CA ALA A 362 -4.27 -0.21 4.23
C ALA A 362 -3.13 -0.73 3.32
N THR A 363 -2.90 -2.05 3.29
CA THR A 363 -1.87 -2.68 2.46
C THR A 363 -2.43 -3.82 1.60
N LEU A 364 -1.76 -4.10 0.47
CA LEU A 364 -2.07 -5.26 -0.37
C LEU A 364 -1.94 -6.57 0.43
N GLU A 365 -0.92 -6.69 1.27
CA GLU A 365 -0.73 -7.86 2.12
C GLU A 365 -1.87 -8.05 3.12
N GLY A 366 -2.38 -6.97 3.70
CA GLY A 366 -3.54 -7.01 4.59
C GLY A 366 -4.80 -7.50 3.87
N ALA A 367 -5.05 -6.97 2.67
CA ALA A 367 -6.16 -7.41 1.84
C ALA A 367 -6.07 -8.90 1.48
N VAL A 368 -4.90 -9.35 1.03
CA VAL A 368 -4.65 -10.77 0.69
C VAL A 368 -4.83 -11.68 1.90
N ARG A 369 -4.25 -11.33 3.04
CA ARG A 369 -4.37 -12.14 4.28
C ARG A 369 -5.81 -12.23 4.77
N SER A 370 -6.57 -11.15 4.70
CA SER A 370 -8.00 -11.18 5.06
C SER A 370 -8.80 -12.09 4.14
N GLY A 371 -8.53 -12.05 2.82
CA GLY A 371 -9.15 -12.96 1.86
C GLY A 371 -8.80 -14.43 2.11
N CYS A 372 -7.53 -14.74 2.40
CA CYS A 372 -7.09 -16.09 2.78
C CYS A 372 -7.78 -16.58 4.05
N ALA A 373 -7.93 -15.72 5.07
CA ALA A 373 -8.58 -16.08 6.32
C ALA A 373 -10.08 -16.40 6.11
N VAL A 374 -10.80 -15.60 5.31
CA VAL A 374 -12.19 -15.89 4.95
C VAL A 374 -12.30 -17.20 4.17
N ALA A 375 -11.42 -17.43 3.18
CA ALA A 375 -11.41 -18.68 2.41
C ALA A 375 -11.18 -19.91 3.31
N GLN A 376 -10.24 -19.85 4.24
CA GLN A 376 -10.00 -20.92 5.21
C GLN A 376 -11.23 -21.20 6.08
N MET A 377 -11.94 -20.16 6.50
CA MET A 377 -13.17 -20.34 7.29
C MET A 377 -14.30 -20.97 6.48
N LEU A 378 -14.45 -20.62 5.21
CA LEU A 378 -15.47 -21.18 4.34
C LEU A 378 -15.18 -22.64 3.94
N CYS A 379 -13.90 -23.00 3.80
CA CYS A 379 -13.47 -24.35 3.42
C CYS A 379 -13.24 -25.28 4.62
N ALA A 380 -13.40 -24.82 5.87
CA ALA A 380 -13.19 -25.65 7.04
C ALA A 380 -14.25 -26.78 7.12
N PRO A 381 -13.84 -28.07 7.20
CA PRO A 381 -14.78 -29.19 7.30
C PRO A 381 -15.58 -29.09 8.62
N GLY A 382 -16.90 -29.21 8.54
CA GLY A 382 -17.81 -29.33 9.68
C GLY A 382 -18.52 -28.04 10.15
N ARG A 383 -18.39 -26.92 9.46
CA ARG A 383 -19.30 -25.78 9.67
C ARG A 383 -20.51 -25.86 8.75
N ALA A 384 -21.59 -26.49 9.24
CA ALA A 384 -22.91 -26.17 8.72
C ALA A 384 -23.12 -24.66 8.89
N ILE A 385 -23.51 -23.96 7.82
CA ILE A 385 -23.92 -22.54 7.88
C ILE A 385 -25.16 -22.53 8.79
N SER A 386 -24.96 -22.28 10.10
CA SER A 386 -26.06 -22.28 11.05
C SER A 386 -26.95 -21.08 10.76
N ALA A 387 -28.24 -21.38 10.48
CA ALA A 387 -29.28 -20.39 10.32
C ALA A 387 -29.39 -19.48 11.56
N PRO A 388 -29.71 -18.19 11.39
CA PRO A 388 -30.01 -17.34 12.53
C PRO A 388 -31.22 -17.91 13.29
N ALA A 389 -31.07 -18.07 14.61
CA ALA A 389 -32.19 -18.39 15.48
C ALA A 389 -33.27 -17.31 15.31
N THR A 390 -34.41 -17.70 14.77
CA THR A 390 -35.63 -16.89 14.80
C THR A 390 -36.05 -16.76 16.25
N THR A 391 -35.71 -15.66 16.91
CA THR A 391 -36.42 -15.25 18.13
C THR A 391 -37.78 -14.70 17.70
N GLY A 392 -38.85 -15.45 18.11
CA GLY A 392 -40.21 -15.04 18.00
C GLY A 392 -40.57 -13.83 18.87
#